data_bf2b4005693b27032a6d2bf66a459a5f
#
_entry.id   bf2b4005693b27032a6d2bf66a459a5f
#
_cell.length_a   1.000
_cell.length_b   1.000
_cell.length_c   1.000
_cell.angle_alpha   90.00
_cell.angle_beta   90.00
_cell.angle_gamma   90.00
#
_symmetry.space_group_name_H-M   'P 1'
#
loop_
_entity.id
_entity.type
_entity.pdbx_description
1 polymer ?
#
loop_
_entity_poly.entity_id
_entity_poly.type
_entity_poly.pdbx_seq_one_letter_code
_entity_poly.pdbx_strand_id
1 'polypeptide(L)'
;MRQRIIDCGGEIHFNSCVNEFIVEFDAIKGVRCTNGLTYMADNVILATGHSARDIYHLLHRQGIRIEAKGFAMGVRAEHPQALIDSIQYHCRERNPYLPAASYGLVHQVDGRGVYSFCMCPGGHIVPSATEEKQIVVNGMSASHRNSPFANSGIVVELRPEDLTEYAQYGELCGLRFQEDLERLAFNNNGGGLQTAPAQRLADFAKGKLSNSLPDCCYLPGI
;
A
#
# COMPACT_ATOMS: atom_id res chain seq x y z
N MET A 1 -20.20 9.09 -11.30
CA MET A 1 -19.28 10.25 -11.20
C MET A 1 -18.96 10.84 -12.58
N ARG A 2 -18.45 10.05 -13.55
CA ARG A 2 -18.09 10.53 -14.90
C ARG A 2 -19.22 11.35 -15.56
N GLN A 3 -20.42 10.80 -15.65
CA GLN A 3 -21.57 11.47 -16.29
C GLN A 3 -21.86 12.83 -15.63
N ARG A 4 -21.78 12.89 -14.28
CA ARG A 4 -22.03 14.14 -13.56
C ARG A 4 -21.01 15.24 -13.88
N ILE A 5 -19.74 14.88 -14.12
CA ILE A 5 -18.72 15.85 -14.56
C ILE A 5 -19.12 16.45 -15.90
N ILE A 6 -19.48 15.59 -16.84
CA ILE A 6 -19.91 16.00 -18.21
C ILE A 6 -21.18 16.86 -18.14
N ASP A 7 -22.18 16.44 -17.38
CA ASP A 7 -23.44 17.17 -17.20
C ASP A 7 -23.26 18.57 -16.58
N CYS A 8 -22.16 18.75 -15.84
CA CYS A 8 -21.78 20.05 -15.28
C CYS A 8 -20.86 20.87 -16.20
N GLY A 9 -20.68 20.46 -17.47
CA GLY A 9 -19.82 21.15 -18.43
C GLY A 9 -18.32 20.85 -18.29
N GLY A 10 -17.96 19.83 -17.50
CA GLY A 10 -16.57 19.39 -17.37
C GLY A 10 -16.16 18.46 -18.51
N GLU A 11 -14.88 18.38 -18.76
CA GLU A 11 -14.28 17.51 -19.77
C GLU A 11 -13.48 16.38 -19.12
N ILE A 12 -13.37 15.24 -19.82
CA ILE A 12 -12.56 14.10 -19.41
C ILE A 12 -11.70 13.66 -20.59
N HIS A 13 -10.40 13.77 -20.43
CA HIS A 13 -9.42 13.43 -21.44
C HIS A 13 -8.70 12.13 -21.06
N PHE A 14 -8.89 11.08 -21.85
CA PHE A 14 -8.17 9.82 -21.71
C PHE A 14 -6.85 9.84 -22.48
N ASN A 15 -5.93 8.93 -22.14
CA ASN A 15 -4.60 8.85 -22.77
C ASN A 15 -3.81 10.17 -22.71
N SER A 16 -3.99 10.89 -21.61
CA SER A 16 -3.40 12.21 -21.39
C SER A 16 -2.55 12.15 -20.10
N CYS A 17 -1.41 11.44 -20.16
CA CYS A 17 -0.46 11.35 -19.05
C CYS A 17 0.31 12.66 -18.92
N VAL A 18 0.21 13.31 -17.76
CA VAL A 18 0.91 14.55 -17.45
C VAL A 18 2.41 14.27 -17.27
N ASN A 19 3.26 14.98 -17.97
CA ASN A 19 4.71 14.90 -17.89
C ASN A 19 5.41 16.23 -17.58
N GLU A 20 4.65 17.31 -17.45
CA GLU A 20 5.17 18.62 -17.08
C GLU A 20 4.09 19.47 -16.39
N PHE A 21 4.46 20.18 -15.33
CA PHE A 21 3.68 21.26 -14.76
C PHE A 21 4.20 22.59 -15.33
N ILE A 22 3.31 23.40 -15.90
CA ILE A 22 3.64 24.72 -16.42
C ILE A 22 3.61 25.66 -15.23
N VAL A 23 4.76 26.22 -14.87
CA VAL A 23 4.92 27.13 -13.75
C VAL A 23 5.51 28.43 -14.26
N GLU A 24 4.85 29.55 -13.97
CA GLU A 24 5.31 30.90 -14.32
C GLU A 24 5.18 31.79 -13.08
N PHE A 25 6.25 32.52 -12.74
CA PHE A 25 6.28 33.43 -11.58
C PHE A 25 5.79 32.76 -10.28
N ASP A 26 6.31 31.53 -10.01
CA ASP A 26 5.96 30.70 -8.85
C ASP A 26 4.46 30.29 -8.76
N ALA A 27 3.71 30.42 -9.87
CA ALA A 27 2.32 30.00 -9.95
C ALA A 27 2.13 28.94 -11.01
N ILE A 28 1.30 27.93 -10.68
CA ILE A 28 0.86 26.93 -11.67
C ILE A 28 0.01 27.61 -12.74
N LYS A 29 0.25 27.29 -14.01
CA LYS A 29 -0.49 27.80 -15.16
C LYS A 29 -1.12 26.70 -15.99
N GLY A 30 -0.81 25.45 -15.72
CA GLY A 30 -1.36 24.34 -16.43
C GLY A 30 -0.50 23.09 -16.37
N VAL A 31 -0.83 22.14 -17.23
CA VAL A 31 -0.08 20.90 -17.38
C VAL A 31 0.13 20.58 -18.86
N ARG A 32 1.23 19.90 -19.17
CA ARG A 32 1.49 19.31 -20.49
C ARG A 32 1.49 17.80 -20.38
N CYS A 33 0.96 17.15 -21.40
CA CYS A 33 0.85 15.70 -21.48
C CYS A 33 1.82 15.10 -22.50
N THR A 34 2.13 13.82 -22.34
CA THR A 34 3.02 13.06 -23.24
C THR A 34 2.53 13.01 -24.69
N ASN A 35 1.22 13.16 -24.92
CA ASN A 35 0.61 13.24 -26.24
C ASN A 35 0.73 14.63 -26.91
N GLY A 36 1.45 15.58 -26.27
CA GLY A 36 1.66 16.94 -26.76
C GLY A 36 0.55 17.93 -26.43
N LEU A 37 -0.56 17.48 -25.85
CA LEU A 37 -1.63 18.38 -25.44
C LEU A 37 -1.24 19.19 -24.21
N THR A 38 -1.70 20.42 -24.16
CA THR A 38 -1.49 21.35 -23.05
C THR A 38 -2.84 21.83 -22.53
N TYR A 39 -3.03 21.77 -21.21
CA TYR A 39 -4.22 22.27 -20.54
C TYR A 39 -3.83 23.42 -19.64
N MET A 40 -4.32 24.62 -19.96
CA MET A 40 -4.05 25.82 -19.17
C MET A 40 -5.12 25.99 -18.08
N ALA A 41 -4.67 26.27 -16.87
CA ALA A 41 -5.56 26.51 -15.73
C ALA A 41 -4.80 27.26 -14.62
N ASP A 42 -5.47 28.16 -13.93
CA ASP A 42 -4.90 28.87 -12.77
C ASP A 42 -4.88 28.01 -11.49
N ASN A 43 -5.60 26.89 -11.48
CA ASN A 43 -5.62 25.96 -10.36
C ASN A 43 -5.55 24.52 -10.90
N VAL A 44 -4.70 23.71 -10.30
CA VAL A 44 -4.53 22.29 -10.64
C VAL A 44 -4.68 21.45 -9.38
N ILE A 45 -5.57 20.46 -9.42
CA ILE A 45 -5.73 19.48 -8.35
C ILE A 45 -4.97 18.22 -8.74
N LEU A 46 -3.91 17.91 -7.98
CA LEU A 46 -3.13 16.69 -8.13
C LEU A 46 -3.79 15.56 -7.35
N ALA A 47 -4.41 14.63 -8.03
CA ALA A 47 -5.17 13.52 -7.43
C ALA A 47 -4.81 12.16 -8.06
N THR A 48 -3.53 11.93 -8.34
CA THR A 48 -2.99 10.78 -9.07
C THR A 48 -2.88 9.51 -8.24
N GLY A 49 -3.14 9.59 -6.93
CA GLY A 49 -3.00 8.47 -5.99
C GLY A 49 -1.56 8.24 -5.53
N HIS A 50 -1.40 7.35 -4.55
CA HIS A 50 -0.10 7.12 -3.90
C HIS A 50 0.90 6.34 -4.77
N SER A 51 0.44 5.61 -5.79
CA SER A 51 1.29 4.78 -6.64
C SER A 51 1.86 5.50 -7.87
N ALA A 52 1.49 6.77 -8.09
CA ALA A 52 2.02 7.58 -9.20
C ALA A 52 3.42 8.10 -8.88
N ARG A 53 4.41 7.20 -8.84
CA ARG A 53 5.80 7.52 -8.49
C ARG A 53 6.46 8.46 -9.49
N ASP A 54 6.11 8.34 -10.76
CA ASP A 54 6.51 9.24 -11.83
C ASP A 54 6.19 10.71 -11.52
N ILE A 55 5.07 10.97 -10.86
CA ILE A 55 4.67 12.32 -10.43
C ILE A 55 5.59 12.87 -9.33
N TYR A 56 5.99 12.05 -8.34
CA TYR A 56 6.97 12.49 -7.33
C TYR A 56 8.31 12.85 -7.98
N HIS A 57 8.79 12.02 -8.91
CA HIS A 57 9.98 12.33 -9.69
C HIS A 57 9.82 13.58 -10.56
N LEU A 58 8.63 13.80 -11.14
CA LEU A 58 8.34 14.99 -11.93
C LEU A 58 8.40 16.26 -11.06
N LEU A 59 7.73 16.26 -9.91
CA LEU A 59 7.75 17.38 -8.97
C LEU A 59 9.17 17.72 -8.54
N HIS A 60 9.96 16.72 -8.16
CA HIS A 60 11.35 16.89 -7.75
C HIS A 60 12.22 17.48 -8.90
N ARG A 61 12.11 16.93 -10.12
CA ARG A 61 12.87 17.43 -11.28
C ARG A 61 12.54 18.88 -11.64
N GLN A 62 11.29 19.31 -11.44
CA GLN A 62 10.86 20.67 -11.72
C GLN A 62 11.10 21.64 -10.57
N GLY A 63 11.73 21.19 -9.48
CA GLY A 63 12.01 22.03 -8.31
C GLY A 63 10.74 22.43 -7.53
N ILE A 64 9.62 21.74 -7.75
CA ILE A 64 8.41 21.93 -6.95
C ILE A 64 8.68 21.33 -5.58
N ARG A 65 8.50 22.12 -4.54
CA ARG A 65 8.82 21.71 -3.18
C ARG A 65 8.00 20.51 -2.74
N ILE A 66 8.69 19.46 -2.35
CA ILE A 66 8.16 18.29 -1.66
C ILE A 66 8.97 18.07 -0.37
N GLU A 67 8.45 17.30 0.55
CA GLU A 67 9.10 17.02 1.83
C GLU A 67 9.01 15.52 2.14
N ALA A 68 10.10 14.95 2.66
CA ALA A 68 10.08 13.62 3.21
C ALA A 68 9.23 13.59 4.49
N LYS A 69 8.32 12.64 4.59
CA LYS A 69 7.48 12.42 5.77
C LYS A 69 7.66 11.02 6.31
N GLY A 70 7.47 10.87 7.62
CA GLY A 70 7.33 9.56 8.23
C GLY A 70 6.12 8.80 7.66
N PHE A 71 6.25 7.49 7.59
CA PHE A 71 5.21 6.58 7.15
C PHE A 71 5.28 5.29 7.97
N ALA A 72 4.43 4.33 7.69
CA ALA A 72 4.47 3.04 8.33
C ALA A 72 4.64 1.93 7.31
N MET A 73 5.47 0.95 7.62
CA MET A 73 5.72 -0.20 6.78
C MET A 73 5.74 -1.48 7.61
N GLY A 74 5.41 -2.61 6.99
CA GLY A 74 5.40 -3.87 7.70
C GLY A 74 4.98 -5.03 6.82
N VAL A 75 4.42 -6.05 7.44
CA VAL A 75 3.98 -7.27 6.81
C VAL A 75 2.47 -7.43 6.93
N ARG A 76 1.88 -8.26 6.08
CA ARG A 76 0.49 -8.65 6.24
C ARG A 76 0.38 -10.01 6.90
N ALA A 77 -0.28 -10.02 8.05
CA ALA A 77 -0.56 -11.23 8.81
C ALA A 77 -1.92 -11.82 8.39
N GLU A 78 -1.96 -13.12 8.11
CA GLU A 78 -3.19 -13.86 7.81
C GLU A 78 -3.52 -14.82 8.95
N HIS A 79 -4.79 -14.99 9.24
CA HIS A 79 -5.32 -15.86 10.26
C HIS A 79 -6.54 -16.63 9.74
N PRO A 80 -6.87 -17.82 10.28
CA PRO A 80 -8.21 -18.38 10.17
C PRO A 80 -9.23 -17.42 10.79
N GLN A 81 -10.29 -17.08 10.08
CA GLN A 81 -11.35 -16.19 10.62
C GLN A 81 -11.97 -16.77 11.89
N ALA A 82 -12.16 -18.10 11.95
CA ALA A 82 -12.70 -18.77 13.12
C ALA A 82 -11.86 -18.55 14.40
N LEU A 83 -10.54 -18.40 14.26
CA LEU A 83 -9.66 -18.07 15.39
C LEU A 83 -10.00 -16.67 15.92
N ILE A 84 -10.14 -15.69 15.03
CA ILE A 84 -10.46 -14.31 15.43
C ILE A 84 -11.87 -14.26 16.04
N ASP A 85 -12.83 -14.93 15.43
CA ASP A 85 -14.19 -15.03 15.95
C ASP A 85 -14.20 -15.60 17.38
N SER A 86 -13.46 -16.70 17.63
CA SER A 86 -13.41 -17.33 18.94
C SER A 86 -12.77 -16.43 20.02
N ILE A 87 -11.75 -15.69 19.65
CA ILE A 87 -11.07 -14.75 20.56
C ILE A 87 -11.98 -13.58 20.90
N GLN A 88 -12.64 -12.98 19.90
CA GLN A 88 -13.42 -11.76 20.08
C GLN A 88 -14.80 -12.02 20.70
N TYR A 89 -15.42 -13.12 20.35
CA TYR A 89 -16.77 -13.47 20.83
C TYR A 89 -16.76 -14.46 22.02
N HIS A 90 -15.57 -14.95 22.41
CA HIS A 90 -15.42 -15.91 23.50
C HIS A 90 -16.29 -17.18 23.33
N CYS A 91 -16.39 -17.68 22.10
CA CYS A 91 -17.20 -18.84 21.74
C CYS A 91 -16.46 -19.75 20.75
N ARG A 92 -16.80 -21.03 20.74
CA ARG A 92 -16.18 -22.00 19.83
C ARG A 92 -16.58 -21.77 18.37
N GLU A 93 -17.82 -21.42 18.15
CA GLU A 93 -18.40 -21.16 16.82
C GLU A 93 -19.17 -19.83 16.88
N ARG A 94 -18.94 -19.00 15.87
CA ARG A 94 -19.62 -17.71 15.74
C ARG A 94 -21.11 -17.92 15.45
N ASN A 95 -21.96 -17.24 16.18
CA ASN A 95 -23.38 -17.21 15.89
C ASN A 95 -23.63 -16.63 14.48
N PRO A 96 -24.50 -17.25 13.65
CA PRO A 96 -24.78 -16.80 12.28
C PRO A 96 -25.24 -15.33 12.15
N TYR A 97 -25.79 -14.76 13.21
CA TYR A 97 -26.24 -13.35 13.22
C TYR A 97 -25.13 -12.36 13.58
N LEU A 98 -23.97 -12.84 14.01
CA LEU A 98 -22.83 -11.99 14.29
C LEU A 98 -21.97 -11.78 13.02
N PRO A 99 -21.44 -10.57 12.78
CA PRO A 99 -20.51 -10.34 11.68
C PRO A 99 -19.18 -11.08 11.91
N ALA A 100 -18.39 -11.25 10.86
CA ALA A 100 -17.00 -11.70 11.01
C ALA A 100 -16.25 -10.75 11.95
N ALA A 101 -15.63 -11.29 12.99
CA ALA A 101 -14.94 -10.50 14.00
C ALA A 101 -13.70 -9.82 13.44
N SER A 102 -13.38 -8.65 13.99
CA SER A 102 -12.18 -7.88 13.66
C SER A 102 -11.38 -7.54 14.92
N TYR A 103 -10.15 -7.09 14.76
CA TYR A 103 -9.33 -6.60 15.84
C TYR A 103 -8.59 -5.32 15.48
N GLY A 104 -8.19 -4.56 16.49
CA GLY A 104 -7.25 -3.47 16.41
C GLY A 104 -6.15 -3.68 17.43
N LEU A 105 -4.90 -3.61 17.00
CA LEU A 105 -3.72 -3.74 17.86
C LEU A 105 -2.90 -2.45 17.77
N VAL A 106 -2.42 -1.99 18.90
CA VAL A 106 -1.45 -0.89 19.00
C VAL A 106 -0.52 -1.14 20.17
N HIS A 107 0.75 -0.93 19.94
CA HIS A 107 1.76 -1.03 20.98
C HIS A 107 2.94 -0.12 20.70
N GLN A 108 3.72 0.22 21.72
CA GLN A 108 4.99 0.93 21.58
C GLN A 108 6.13 -0.07 21.78
N VAL A 109 7.04 -0.11 20.81
CA VAL A 109 8.25 -0.93 20.87
C VAL A 109 9.44 -0.03 20.57
N ASP A 110 10.37 0.07 21.51
CA ASP A 110 11.59 0.89 21.41
C ASP A 110 11.32 2.34 20.94
N GLY A 111 10.24 2.95 21.49
CA GLY A 111 9.84 4.31 21.16
C GLY A 111 9.18 4.49 19.77
N ARG A 112 8.77 3.37 19.14
CA ARG A 112 8.07 3.36 17.84
C ARG A 112 6.66 2.82 17.99
N GLY A 113 5.73 3.41 17.29
CA GLY A 113 4.38 2.87 17.16
C GLY A 113 4.38 1.61 16.28
N VAL A 114 3.84 0.52 16.83
CA VAL A 114 3.54 -0.73 16.10
C VAL A 114 2.05 -0.94 16.16
N TYR A 115 1.39 -1.12 15.02
CA TYR A 115 -0.07 -1.23 15.02
C TYR A 115 -0.59 -2.08 13.87
N SER A 116 -1.81 -2.61 14.07
CA SER A 116 -2.56 -3.24 12.99
C SER A 116 -3.15 -2.18 12.07
N PHE A 117 -3.12 -2.45 10.78
CA PHE A 117 -3.63 -1.55 9.76
C PHE A 117 -4.50 -2.30 8.76
N CYS A 118 -5.63 -1.68 8.34
CA CYS A 118 -6.55 -2.26 7.36
C CYS A 118 -6.87 -3.74 7.64
N MET A 119 -7.36 -4.04 8.85
CA MET A 119 -7.84 -5.37 9.19
C MET A 119 -9.05 -5.74 8.32
N CYS A 120 -8.99 -6.87 7.65
CA CYS A 120 -9.97 -7.39 6.71
C CYS A 120 -10.60 -8.67 7.25
N PRO A 121 -11.70 -8.60 8.03
CA PRO A 121 -12.40 -9.78 8.52
C PRO A 121 -13.11 -10.50 7.37
N GLY A 122 -13.08 -11.84 7.38
CA GLY A 122 -13.64 -12.66 6.30
C GLY A 122 -13.12 -12.24 4.93
N GLY A 123 -11.83 -11.90 4.83
CA GLY A 123 -11.21 -11.29 3.66
C GLY A 123 -10.08 -12.11 3.06
N HIS A 124 -9.46 -11.53 2.06
CA HIS A 124 -8.36 -12.11 1.31
C HIS A 124 -7.18 -11.15 1.23
N ILE A 125 -5.98 -11.69 1.14
CA ILE A 125 -4.81 -10.95 0.69
C ILE A 125 -4.91 -10.83 -0.84
N VAL A 126 -4.60 -9.66 -1.37
CA VAL A 126 -4.65 -9.36 -2.81
C VAL A 126 -3.35 -8.69 -3.26
N PRO A 127 -2.90 -8.92 -4.53
CA PRO A 127 -1.77 -8.22 -5.07
C PRO A 127 -2.11 -6.73 -5.24
N SER A 128 -1.13 -5.87 -4.99
CA SER A 128 -1.29 -4.42 -5.05
C SER A 128 -0.09 -3.71 -5.69
N ALA A 129 0.88 -4.46 -6.21
CA ALA A 129 1.99 -3.89 -6.97
C ALA A 129 1.49 -3.24 -8.26
N THR A 130 2.02 -2.05 -8.58
CA THR A 130 1.64 -1.27 -9.76
C THR A 130 2.76 -1.24 -10.81
N GLU A 131 3.95 -1.69 -10.46
CA GLU A 131 5.11 -1.73 -11.35
C GLU A 131 5.61 -3.16 -11.55
N GLU A 132 6.31 -3.38 -12.63
CA GLU A 132 6.93 -4.67 -12.92
C GLU A 132 8.07 -4.98 -11.93
N LYS A 133 8.24 -6.26 -11.62
CA LYS A 133 9.31 -6.75 -10.72
C LYS A 133 9.26 -6.15 -9.31
N GLN A 134 8.07 -5.84 -8.86
CA GLN A 134 7.80 -5.41 -7.49
C GLN A 134 6.65 -6.23 -6.91
N ILE A 135 6.68 -6.46 -5.60
CA ILE A 135 5.61 -7.14 -4.86
C ILE A 135 5.23 -6.28 -3.67
N VAL A 136 3.96 -5.97 -3.62
CA VAL A 136 3.27 -5.45 -2.44
C VAL A 136 1.90 -6.10 -2.37
N VAL A 137 1.44 -6.39 -1.18
CA VAL A 137 0.14 -7.00 -0.94
C VAL A 137 -0.75 -6.08 -0.12
N ASN A 138 -2.04 -6.15 -0.38
CA ASN A 138 -3.07 -5.48 0.39
C ASN A 138 -4.09 -6.52 0.90
N GLY A 139 -5.08 -6.08 1.66
CA GLY A 139 -6.20 -6.90 2.09
C GLY A 139 -7.52 -6.35 1.58
N MET A 140 -8.45 -7.25 1.33
CA MET A 140 -9.78 -6.88 0.91
C MET A 140 -10.81 -7.85 1.49
N SER A 141 -11.92 -7.32 1.99
CA SER A 141 -13.09 -8.11 2.37
C SER A 141 -14.18 -7.90 1.34
N ALA A 142 -14.78 -8.99 0.86
CA ALA A 142 -16.02 -8.91 0.11
C ALA A 142 -17.16 -8.39 1.02
N SER A 143 -18.25 -7.91 0.42
CA SER A 143 -19.38 -7.35 1.18
C SER A 143 -19.95 -8.31 2.22
N HIS A 144 -19.97 -9.61 1.92
CA HIS A 144 -20.45 -10.65 2.83
C HIS A 144 -19.44 -11.06 3.92
N ARG A 145 -18.15 -10.72 3.78
CA ARG A 145 -17.08 -11.06 4.74
C ARG A 145 -17.10 -12.54 5.15
N ASN A 146 -17.24 -13.42 4.18
CA ASN A 146 -17.45 -14.85 4.37
C ASN A 146 -16.26 -15.73 3.96
N SER A 147 -15.10 -15.15 3.73
CA SER A 147 -13.86 -15.92 3.56
C SER A 147 -13.51 -16.66 4.87
N PRO A 148 -12.95 -17.88 4.80
CA PRO A 148 -12.45 -18.57 5.98
C PRO A 148 -11.22 -17.90 6.60
N PHE A 149 -10.68 -16.87 5.96
CA PHE A 149 -9.51 -16.12 6.40
C PHE A 149 -9.84 -14.70 6.85
N ALA A 150 -8.97 -14.18 7.69
CA ALA A 150 -8.90 -12.78 8.08
C ALA A 150 -7.46 -12.33 7.91
N ASN A 151 -7.23 -11.07 7.58
CA ASN A 151 -5.87 -10.54 7.50
C ASN A 151 -5.76 -9.10 7.97
N SER A 152 -4.57 -8.69 8.37
CA SER A 152 -4.26 -7.31 8.75
C SER A 152 -2.82 -6.96 8.40
N GLY A 153 -2.56 -5.74 8.00
CA GLY A 153 -1.22 -5.20 8.06
C GLY A 153 -0.76 -5.10 9.52
N ILE A 154 0.47 -5.46 9.81
CA ILE A 154 1.15 -5.16 11.06
C ILE A 154 2.32 -4.29 10.66
N VAL A 155 2.27 -3.03 11.04
CA VAL A 155 3.18 -2.01 10.55
C VAL A 155 3.88 -1.31 11.71
N VAL A 156 5.08 -0.84 11.44
CA VAL A 156 5.91 -0.05 12.35
C VAL A 156 6.15 1.33 11.76
N GLU A 157 6.15 2.34 12.61
CA GLU A 157 6.49 3.70 12.25
C GLU A 157 7.94 3.79 11.73
N LEU A 158 8.11 4.41 10.57
CA LEU A 158 9.39 4.81 9.99
C LEU A 158 9.45 6.32 9.88
N ARG A 159 10.55 6.89 10.34
CA ARG A 159 10.83 8.32 10.30
C ARG A 159 11.90 8.61 9.26
N PRO A 160 11.97 9.82 8.70
CA PRO A 160 13.04 10.15 7.74
C PRO A 160 14.45 9.89 8.30
N GLU A 161 14.64 10.10 9.60
CA GLU A 161 15.91 9.87 10.31
C GLU A 161 16.35 8.39 10.33
N ASP A 162 15.42 7.46 10.12
CA ASP A 162 15.71 6.03 10.06
C ASP A 162 16.28 5.61 8.71
N LEU A 163 16.11 6.44 7.69
CA LEU A 163 16.47 6.17 6.30
C LEU A 163 17.86 6.73 5.95
N THR A 164 18.84 6.60 6.85
CA THR A 164 20.19 7.16 6.68
C THR A 164 20.90 6.66 5.43
N GLU A 165 20.71 5.38 5.06
CA GLU A 165 21.27 4.79 3.84
C GLU A 165 20.67 5.39 2.55
N TYR A 166 19.49 6.00 2.68
CA TYR A 166 18.76 6.66 1.57
C TYR A 166 18.85 8.19 1.63
N ALA A 167 19.60 8.77 2.57
CA ALA A 167 19.71 10.22 2.75
C ALA A 167 20.19 10.96 1.48
N GLN A 168 20.97 10.30 0.63
CA GLN A 168 21.44 10.82 -0.65
C GLN A 168 20.31 11.13 -1.65
N TYR A 169 19.12 10.57 -1.47
CA TYR A 169 17.94 10.83 -2.32
C TYR A 169 17.08 12.00 -1.82
N GLY A 170 17.50 12.70 -0.75
CA GLY A 170 16.80 13.86 -0.21
C GLY A 170 15.34 13.55 0.11
N GLU A 171 14.44 14.38 -0.44
CA GLU A 171 12.99 14.29 -0.23
C GLU A 171 12.39 12.98 -0.77
N LEU A 172 13.08 12.28 -1.67
CA LEU A 172 12.66 11.00 -2.25
C LEU A 172 13.18 9.77 -1.48
N CYS A 173 13.85 9.96 -0.34
CA CYS A 173 14.45 8.86 0.42
C CYS A 173 13.45 7.75 0.79
N GLY A 174 12.25 8.13 1.26
CA GLY A 174 11.19 7.18 1.59
C GLY A 174 10.62 6.45 0.38
N LEU A 175 10.47 7.14 -0.75
CA LEU A 175 10.04 6.55 -2.01
C LEU A 175 11.05 5.49 -2.49
N ARG A 176 12.33 5.83 -2.47
CA ARG A 176 13.40 4.92 -2.89
C ARG A 176 13.50 3.69 -2.00
N PHE A 177 13.38 3.87 -0.69
CA PHE A 177 13.35 2.76 0.26
C PHE A 177 12.18 1.80 -0.04
N GLN A 178 10.97 2.31 -0.30
CA GLN A 178 9.81 1.50 -0.66
C GLN A 178 10.06 0.70 -1.95
N GLU A 179 10.57 1.35 -2.99
CA GLU A 179 10.89 0.70 -4.28
C GLU A 179 11.88 -0.45 -4.10
N ASP A 180 12.93 -0.24 -3.33
CA ASP A 180 13.96 -1.26 -3.12
C ASP A 180 13.43 -2.43 -2.30
N LEU A 181 12.58 -2.16 -1.29
CA LEU A 181 11.97 -3.22 -0.49
C LEU A 181 10.95 -4.05 -1.29
N GLU A 182 10.13 -3.43 -2.11
CA GLU A 182 9.18 -4.12 -2.98
C GLU A 182 9.90 -4.96 -4.05
N ARG A 183 11.01 -4.46 -4.56
CA ARG A 183 11.89 -5.20 -5.49
C ARG A 183 12.60 -6.36 -4.79
N LEU A 184 13.06 -6.16 -3.56
CA LEU A 184 13.63 -7.21 -2.73
C LEU A 184 12.61 -8.32 -2.46
N ALA A 185 11.36 -7.96 -2.15
CA ALA A 185 10.27 -8.89 -1.99
C ALA A 185 9.99 -9.70 -3.28
N PHE A 186 10.00 -9.06 -4.44
CA PHE A 186 9.87 -9.74 -5.73
C PHE A 186 11.01 -10.73 -5.97
N ASN A 187 12.24 -10.36 -5.69
CA ASN A 187 13.43 -11.21 -5.91
C ASN A 187 13.46 -12.44 -4.98
N ASN A 188 12.75 -12.39 -3.86
CA ASN A 188 12.68 -13.45 -2.87
C ASN A 188 11.29 -14.14 -2.82
N ASN A 189 10.53 -14.07 -3.89
CA ASN A 189 9.13 -14.54 -3.92
C ASN A 189 8.94 -16.01 -4.27
N GLY A 190 10.00 -16.82 -4.31
CA GLY A 190 9.90 -18.24 -4.67
C GLY A 190 9.67 -18.51 -6.17
N GLY A 191 9.84 -17.49 -7.04
CA GLY A 191 9.87 -17.64 -8.51
C GLY A 191 8.55 -17.43 -9.24
N GLY A 192 7.48 -17.01 -8.56
CA GLY A 192 6.20 -16.64 -9.20
C GLY A 192 6.07 -15.15 -9.45
N LEU A 193 5.41 -14.74 -10.55
CA LEU A 193 5.25 -13.31 -10.89
C LEU A 193 4.48 -12.51 -9.84
N GLN A 194 3.51 -13.14 -9.17
CA GLN A 194 2.63 -12.52 -8.17
C GLN A 194 2.69 -13.24 -6.81
N THR A 195 3.72 -14.06 -6.60
CA THR A 195 3.93 -14.77 -5.33
C THR A 195 4.54 -13.79 -4.32
N ALA A 196 4.06 -13.80 -3.08
CA ALA A 196 4.61 -12.97 -2.01
C ALA A 196 5.49 -13.80 -1.06
N PRO A 197 6.68 -13.32 -0.67
CA PRO A 197 7.47 -13.98 0.37
C PRO A 197 6.64 -14.15 1.64
N ALA A 198 6.66 -15.33 2.23
CA ALA A 198 5.84 -15.64 3.39
C ALA A 198 6.58 -16.50 4.43
N GLN A 199 6.19 -16.30 5.69
CA GLN A 199 6.65 -17.09 6.82
C GLN A 199 5.49 -17.32 7.80
N ARG A 200 5.59 -18.41 8.57
CA ARG A 200 4.69 -18.59 9.71
C ARG A 200 5.00 -17.52 10.78
N LEU A 201 3.96 -16.90 11.32
CA LEU A 201 4.11 -15.87 12.36
C LEU A 201 4.93 -16.36 13.57
N ALA A 202 4.73 -17.62 13.98
CA ALA A 202 5.48 -18.21 15.09
C ALA A 202 6.97 -18.39 14.79
N ASP A 203 7.34 -18.65 13.53
CA ASP A 203 8.74 -18.76 13.13
C ASP A 203 9.37 -17.39 12.95
N PHE A 204 8.65 -16.45 12.35
CA PHE A 204 9.06 -15.05 12.23
C PHE A 204 9.39 -14.44 13.60
N ALA A 205 8.49 -14.61 14.58
CA ALA A 205 8.69 -14.10 15.94
C ALA A 205 9.90 -14.73 16.66
N LYS A 206 10.36 -15.89 16.21
CA LYS A 206 11.54 -16.62 16.76
C LYS A 206 12.80 -16.42 15.91
N GLY A 207 12.75 -15.61 14.85
CA GLY A 207 13.87 -15.42 13.92
C GLY A 207 14.26 -16.68 13.14
N LYS A 208 13.29 -17.56 12.85
CA LYS A 208 13.51 -18.82 12.14
C LYS A 208 12.87 -18.79 10.76
N LEU A 209 13.51 -19.41 9.79
CA LEU A 209 12.89 -19.66 8.49
C LEU A 209 11.84 -20.76 8.59
N SER A 210 10.73 -20.59 7.88
CA SER A 210 9.69 -21.59 7.79
C SER A 210 9.99 -22.58 6.66
N ASN A 211 9.80 -23.88 6.93
CA ASN A 211 9.94 -24.94 5.92
C ASN A 211 8.60 -25.37 5.31
N SER A 212 7.50 -24.85 5.84
CA SER A 212 6.14 -25.13 5.36
C SER A 212 5.20 -24.02 5.83
N LEU A 213 4.12 -23.81 5.10
CA LEU A 213 3.06 -22.87 5.44
C LEU A 213 1.74 -23.61 5.64
N PRO A 214 0.83 -23.08 6.49
CA PRO A 214 -0.55 -23.53 6.52
C PRO A 214 -1.27 -23.15 5.21
N ASP A 215 -2.52 -23.58 5.07
CA ASP A 215 -3.40 -23.08 4.01
C ASP A 215 -3.48 -21.56 4.07
N CYS A 216 -3.32 -20.92 2.92
CA CYS A 216 -3.31 -19.47 2.75
C CYS A 216 -4.30 -19.06 1.66
N CYS A 217 -4.86 -17.87 1.78
CA CYS A 217 -5.75 -17.32 0.74
C CYS A 217 -5.00 -16.73 -0.46
N TYR A 218 -3.69 -16.56 -0.36
CA TYR A 218 -2.83 -15.98 -1.39
C TYR A 218 -1.68 -16.95 -1.72
N LEU A 219 -1.07 -16.83 -2.90
CA LEU A 219 0.08 -17.61 -3.30
C LEU A 219 1.33 -17.21 -2.50
N PRO A 220 1.74 -18.02 -1.51
CA PRO A 220 2.92 -17.71 -0.73
C PRO A 220 4.18 -18.25 -1.40
N GLY A 221 5.27 -17.50 -1.31
CA GLY A 221 6.62 -17.95 -1.63
C GLY A 221 7.41 -18.29 -0.36
N ILE A 222 8.13 -19.44 -0.37
CA ILE A 222 9.08 -19.83 0.67
C ILE A 222 10.48 -19.77 0.09
#